data_5d849de974eb1235f997545e34cb3dd2
#
_entry.id   5d849de974eb1235f997545e34cb3dd2
#
_cell.length_a   1.000
_cell.length_b   1.000
_cell.length_c   1.000
_cell.angle_alpha   90.00
_cell.angle_beta   90.00
_cell.angle_gamma   90.00
#
_symmetry.space_group_name_H-M   'P 1'
#
loop_
_entity.id
_entity.type
_entity.pdbx_description
1 polymer ?
#
loop_
_entity_poly.entity_id
_entity_poly.type
_entity_poly.pdbx_seq_one_letter_code
_entity_poly.pdbx_strand_id
1 'polypeptide(L)'
;NEWVLSLDADEALSPQLSEELKNLVSSNPKKDAYECPRRSWYMGRWIFHGGWYPDLQTRFFNRTAAKWSTSKVHERLIASSTERLNSELLHWPFESLAHQIEKNNKYSSLGAQEQKHQGRQFSLLKLIFKPAIKFIETYIFKLGFLDGLPGFIIAVGAGYSVHLKMAKLYELEKKPSS
;
A
#
# COMPACT_ATOMS: atom_id res chain seq x y z
N ASN A 1 -20.96 14.88 14.12
CA ASN A 1 -20.92 14.91 12.66
C ASN A 1 -21.03 13.49 12.11
N GLU A 2 -21.75 13.31 11.00
CA GLU A 2 -21.91 12.00 10.35
C GLU A 2 -20.72 11.66 9.46
N TRP A 3 -20.06 12.68 8.91
CA TRP A 3 -18.92 12.53 8.01
C TRP A 3 -17.61 12.53 8.78
N VAL A 4 -16.74 11.61 8.41
CA VAL A 4 -15.40 11.40 9.01
C VAL A 4 -14.35 11.43 7.92
N LEU A 5 -13.29 12.18 8.15
CA LEU A 5 -12.04 12.12 7.41
C LEU A 5 -11.03 11.35 8.27
N SER A 6 -10.58 10.19 7.80
CA SER A 6 -9.58 9.37 8.50
C SER A 6 -8.25 9.48 7.78
N LEU A 7 -7.22 9.96 8.48
CA LEU A 7 -5.86 10.10 7.94
C LEU A 7 -4.88 9.31 8.80
N ASP A 8 -3.92 8.68 8.16
CA ASP A 8 -2.76 8.10 8.84
C ASP A 8 -1.79 9.22 9.25
N ALA A 9 -0.93 8.96 10.24
CA ALA A 9 -0.01 9.97 10.78
C ALA A 9 1.03 10.47 9.75
N ASP A 10 1.25 9.70 8.68
CA ASP A 10 2.16 9.98 7.57
C ASP A 10 1.43 10.47 6.31
N GLU A 11 0.18 10.94 6.46
CA GLU A 11 -0.65 11.48 5.37
C GLU A 11 -1.05 12.94 5.59
N ALA A 12 -1.23 13.67 4.50
CA ALA A 12 -1.78 15.03 4.51
C ALA A 12 -2.66 15.28 3.28
N LEU A 13 -3.66 16.16 3.43
CA LEU A 13 -4.45 16.63 2.29
C LEU A 13 -3.58 17.54 1.41
N SER A 14 -3.64 17.35 0.09
CA SER A 14 -3.21 18.42 -0.81
C SER A 14 -4.15 19.63 -0.69
N PRO A 15 -3.72 20.85 -1.02
CA PRO A 15 -4.61 22.01 -1.07
C PRO A 15 -5.85 21.77 -1.93
N GLN A 16 -5.66 21.09 -3.07
CA GLN A 16 -6.74 20.74 -4.00
C GLN A 16 -7.74 19.76 -3.37
N LEU A 17 -7.25 18.71 -2.68
CA LEU A 17 -8.12 17.74 -2.00
C LEU A 17 -8.89 18.40 -0.85
N SER A 18 -8.26 19.32 -0.13
CA SER A 18 -8.94 20.08 0.93
C SER A 18 -10.11 20.91 0.37
N GLU A 19 -9.93 21.55 -0.78
CA GLU A 19 -10.98 22.33 -1.42
C GLU A 19 -12.09 21.44 -2.01
N GLU A 20 -11.70 20.33 -2.67
CA GLU A 20 -12.65 19.35 -3.21
C GLU A 20 -13.54 18.78 -2.11
N LEU A 21 -12.98 18.44 -0.94
CA LEU A 21 -13.74 17.93 0.21
C LEU A 21 -14.70 18.99 0.80
N LYS A 22 -14.26 20.27 0.90
CA LYS A 22 -15.15 21.36 1.36
C LYS A 22 -16.36 21.52 0.43
N ASN A 23 -16.12 21.52 -0.89
CA ASN A 23 -17.18 21.62 -1.90
C ASN A 23 -18.11 20.42 -1.84
N LEU A 24 -17.57 19.21 -1.67
CA LEU A 24 -18.32 17.98 -1.52
C LEU A 24 -19.26 18.04 -0.31
N VAL A 25 -18.75 18.44 0.85
CA VAL A 25 -19.55 18.59 2.09
C VAL A 25 -20.65 19.62 1.90
N SER A 26 -20.36 20.75 1.25
CA SER A 26 -21.32 21.83 1.00
C SER A 26 -22.44 21.41 0.02
N SER A 27 -22.15 20.49 -0.90
CA SER A 27 -23.10 19.99 -1.91
C SER A 27 -23.92 18.78 -1.46
N ASN A 28 -23.84 18.38 -0.20
CA ASN A 28 -24.45 17.20 0.39
C ASN A 28 -23.99 15.89 -0.29
N PRO A 29 -22.98 15.20 0.24
CA PRO A 29 -22.38 14.01 -0.36
C PRO A 29 -23.41 12.90 -0.64
N LYS A 30 -23.35 12.31 -1.84
CA LYS A 30 -24.36 11.34 -2.33
C LYS A 30 -23.96 9.88 -2.16
N LYS A 31 -22.69 9.61 -1.84
CA LYS A 31 -22.14 8.26 -1.65
C LYS A 31 -21.82 8.03 -0.18
N ASP A 32 -21.70 6.76 0.20
CA ASP A 32 -21.35 6.38 1.58
C ASP A 32 -19.88 6.65 1.91
N ALA A 33 -19.03 6.58 0.88
CA ALA A 33 -17.59 6.79 1.03
C ALA A 33 -16.97 7.38 -0.23
N TYR A 34 -15.80 8.00 -0.05
CA TYR A 34 -15.02 8.62 -1.11
C TYR A 34 -13.57 8.18 -1.00
N GLU A 35 -13.01 7.74 -2.14
CA GLU A 35 -11.62 7.36 -2.25
C GLU A 35 -10.83 8.41 -3.02
N CYS A 36 -9.59 8.64 -2.65
CA CYS A 36 -8.69 9.56 -3.33
C CYS A 36 -7.39 8.86 -3.71
N PRO A 37 -6.75 9.26 -4.83
CA PRO A 37 -5.45 8.76 -5.19
C PRO A 37 -4.40 9.28 -4.20
N ARG A 38 -3.63 8.36 -3.61
CA ARG A 38 -2.54 8.67 -2.69
C ARG A 38 -1.23 8.71 -3.45
N ARG A 39 -0.51 9.82 -3.33
CA ARG A 39 0.79 10.04 -3.95
C ARG A 39 1.88 10.04 -2.88
N SER A 40 2.88 9.19 -3.04
CA SER A 40 3.95 9.02 -2.06
C SER A 40 5.19 9.84 -2.40
N TRP A 41 5.73 10.52 -1.38
CA TRP A 41 7.03 11.18 -1.44
C TRP A 41 8.12 10.17 -1.07
N TYR A 42 9.14 10.06 -1.92
CA TYR A 42 10.23 9.13 -1.68
C TYR A 42 11.55 9.64 -2.26
N MET A 43 12.59 9.69 -1.45
CA MET A 43 13.94 10.08 -1.85
C MET A 43 13.98 11.38 -2.66
N GLY A 44 13.32 12.44 -2.14
CA GLY A 44 13.38 13.79 -2.70
C GLY A 44 12.42 14.07 -3.85
N ARG A 45 11.48 13.17 -4.19
CA ARG A 45 10.49 13.40 -5.24
C ARG A 45 9.15 12.70 -4.99
N TRP A 46 8.13 13.15 -5.66
CA TRP A 46 6.85 12.44 -5.78
C TRP A 46 6.97 11.28 -6.76
N ILE A 47 6.41 10.11 -6.39
CA ILE A 47 6.43 8.89 -7.19
C ILE A 47 5.12 8.74 -7.94
N PHE A 48 5.20 8.46 -9.24
CA PHE A 48 4.05 8.31 -10.14
C PHE A 48 3.95 6.92 -10.78
N HIS A 49 4.97 6.08 -10.61
CA HIS A 49 5.06 4.80 -11.31
C HIS A 49 5.46 3.66 -10.35
N GLY A 50 5.88 2.53 -10.90
CA GLY A 50 6.32 1.39 -10.11
C GLY A 50 5.19 0.69 -9.32
N GLY A 51 3.93 1.04 -9.60
CA GLY A 51 2.77 0.52 -8.88
C GLY A 51 2.53 1.20 -7.51
N TRP A 52 3.17 2.35 -7.27
CA TRP A 52 2.92 3.18 -6.10
C TRP A 52 1.87 4.26 -6.36
N TYR A 53 1.51 4.49 -7.63
CA TYR A 53 0.48 5.44 -8.01
C TYR A 53 -0.32 4.90 -9.21
N PRO A 54 -1.65 5.16 -9.28
CA PRO A 54 -2.48 5.64 -8.17
C PRO A 54 -2.71 4.54 -7.13
N ASP A 55 -2.51 4.90 -5.86
CA ASP A 55 -2.86 4.07 -4.71
C ASP A 55 -4.16 4.63 -4.11
N LEU A 56 -5.30 4.01 -4.41
CA LEU A 56 -6.61 4.53 -4.00
C LEU A 56 -6.88 4.23 -2.53
N GLN A 57 -7.16 5.28 -1.75
CA GLN A 57 -7.44 5.19 -0.33
C GLN A 57 -8.81 5.78 -0.01
N THR A 58 -9.67 4.98 0.61
CA THR A 58 -10.97 5.46 1.10
C THR A 58 -10.73 6.17 2.44
N ARG A 59 -10.80 7.51 2.44
CA ARG A 59 -10.46 8.33 3.60
C ARG A 59 -11.60 9.21 4.09
N PHE A 60 -12.59 9.48 3.27
CA PHE A 60 -13.75 10.28 3.64
C PHE A 60 -15.02 9.45 3.52
N PHE A 61 -15.79 9.35 4.59
CA PHE A 61 -16.94 8.45 4.64
C PHE A 61 -18.00 8.85 5.67
N ASN A 62 -19.24 8.42 5.44
CA ASN A 62 -20.30 8.53 6.40
C ASN A 62 -20.22 7.38 7.43
N ARG A 63 -19.99 7.70 8.70
CA ARG A 63 -19.80 6.72 9.78
C ARG A 63 -21.04 5.86 10.08
N THR A 64 -22.22 6.27 9.61
CA THR A 64 -23.47 5.49 9.79
C THR A 64 -23.68 4.49 8.66
N ALA A 65 -23.09 4.74 7.48
CA ALA A 65 -23.21 3.92 6.27
C ALA A 65 -22.00 3.03 5.99
N ALA A 66 -20.82 3.40 6.53
CA ALA A 66 -19.56 2.66 6.31
C ALA A 66 -19.03 2.09 7.62
N LYS A 67 -18.40 0.90 7.54
CA LYS A 67 -17.82 0.19 8.70
C LYS A 67 -16.42 -0.32 8.38
N TRP A 68 -15.53 -0.31 9.37
CA TRP A 68 -14.24 -0.98 9.26
C TRP A 68 -14.40 -2.50 9.25
N SER A 69 -13.63 -3.17 8.40
CA SER A 69 -13.58 -4.64 8.39
C SER A 69 -13.00 -5.16 9.71
N THR A 70 -13.44 -6.35 10.13
CA THR A 70 -12.93 -7.02 11.34
C THR A 70 -11.57 -7.71 11.14
N SER A 71 -10.97 -7.58 9.96
CA SER A 71 -9.67 -8.21 9.64
C SER A 71 -8.53 -7.50 10.38
N LYS A 72 -7.79 -8.24 11.22
CA LYS A 72 -6.65 -7.72 11.99
C LYS A 72 -5.42 -7.38 11.15
N VAL A 73 -5.34 -7.82 9.90
CA VAL A 73 -4.14 -7.69 9.05
C VAL A 73 -4.31 -6.66 7.92
N HIS A 74 -5.51 -6.50 7.41
CA HIS A 74 -5.84 -5.54 6.36
C HIS A 74 -7.19 -4.90 6.67
N GLU A 75 -7.19 -3.93 7.58
CA GLU A 75 -8.38 -3.13 7.84
C GLU A 75 -8.77 -2.37 6.58
N ARG A 76 -10.01 -2.57 6.15
CA ARG A 76 -10.58 -1.87 5.00
C ARG A 76 -11.92 -1.27 5.40
N LEU A 77 -12.19 -0.09 4.90
CA LEU A 77 -13.51 0.50 5.01
C LEU A 77 -14.45 -0.21 4.03
N ILE A 78 -15.57 -0.70 4.54
CA ILE A 78 -16.64 -1.33 3.76
C ILE A 78 -17.78 -0.33 3.66
N ALA A 79 -18.13 0.06 2.44
CA ALA A 79 -19.24 0.96 2.12
C ALA A 79 -20.04 0.38 0.95
N SER A 80 -21.35 0.63 0.91
CA SER A 80 -22.23 0.14 -0.16
C SER A 80 -22.04 0.93 -1.46
N SER A 81 -21.64 2.19 -1.35
CA SER A 81 -21.37 3.06 -2.51
C SER A 81 -20.10 3.89 -2.28
N THR A 82 -19.20 3.87 -3.27
CA THR A 82 -17.94 4.62 -3.22
C THR A 82 -17.78 5.43 -4.50
N GLU A 83 -17.26 6.65 -4.38
CA GLU A 83 -16.92 7.52 -5.52
C GLU A 83 -15.46 7.97 -5.40
N ARG A 84 -14.81 8.10 -6.55
CA ARG A 84 -13.42 8.54 -6.61
C ARG A 84 -13.35 10.06 -6.73
N LEU A 85 -12.55 10.67 -5.86
CA LEU A 85 -12.13 12.06 -5.94
C LEU A 85 -10.98 12.22 -6.94
N ASN A 86 -10.83 13.42 -7.47
CA ASN A 86 -9.80 13.72 -8.47
C ASN A 86 -8.48 14.18 -7.84
N SER A 87 -8.56 14.80 -6.67
CA SER A 87 -7.42 15.39 -5.98
C SER A 87 -6.69 14.36 -5.10
N GLU A 88 -5.41 14.63 -4.83
CA GLU A 88 -4.50 13.65 -4.25
C GLU A 88 -4.32 13.81 -2.75
N LEU A 89 -4.21 12.69 -2.07
CA LEU A 89 -3.69 12.56 -0.72
C LEU A 89 -2.16 12.46 -0.77
N LEU A 90 -1.48 13.27 0.02
CA LEU A 90 -0.02 13.28 0.11
C LEU A 90 0.44 12.31 1.20
N HIS A 91 1.49 11.52 0.95
CA HIS A 91 1.93 10.46 1.84
C HIS A 91 3.46 10.39 1.91
N TRP A 92 4.00 10.25 3.13
CA TRP A 92 5.42 10.11 3.42
C TRP A 92 5.71 8.74 4.07
N PRO A 93 5.74 7.63 3.29
CA PRO A 93 5.76 6.27 3.83
C PRO A 93 7.03 5.93 4.60
N PHE A 94 8.14 6.62 4.31
CA PHE A 94 9.44 6.31 4.88
C PHE A 94 10.24 7.57 5.18
N GLU A 95 10.81 7.62 6.38
CA GLU A 95 11.76 8.67 6.79
C GLU A 95 13.16 8.42 6.22
N SER A 96 13.51 7.14 5.99
CA SER A 96 14.83 6.72 5.51
C SER A 96 14.76 5.36 4.81
N LEU A 97 15.84 5.01 4.11
CA LEU A 97 16.00 3.67 3.55
C LEU A 97 16.05 2.59 4.64
N ALA A 98 16.66 2.88 5.79
CA ALA A 98 16.66 1.97 6.94
C ALA A 98 15.25 1.66 7.43
N HIS A 99 14.39 2.69 7.55
CA HIS A 99 12.98 2.53 7.92
C HIS A 99 12.22 1.68 6.87
N GLN A 100 12.49 1.87 5.58
CA GLN A 100 11.90 1.03 4.51
C GLN A 100 12.31 -0.44 4.65
N ILE A 101 13.61 -0.71 4.90
CA ILE A 101 14.13 -2.07 5.08
C ILE A 101 13.48 -2.74 6.30
N GLU A 102 13.34 -2.02 7.40
CA GLU A 102 12.67 -2.50 8.62
C GLU A 102 11.20 -2.85 8.36
N LYS A 103 10.44 -1.95 7.71
CA LYS A 103 9.06 -2.22 7.29
C LYS A 103 9.00 -3.45 6.37
N ASN A 104 9.88 -3.55 5.37
CA ASN A 104 9.94 -4.71 4.48
C ASN A 104 10.24 -6.00 5.24
N ASN A 105 11.14 -5.96 6.22
CA ASN A 105 11.44 -7.11 7.08
C ASN A 105 10.20 -7.54 7.87
N LYS A 106 9.48 -6.60 8.51
CA LYS A 106 8.24 -6.88 9.25
C LYS A 106 7.15 -7.47 8.35
N TYR A 107 6.83 -6.80 7.24
CA TYR A 107 5.76 -7.25 6.34
C TYR A 107 6.08 -8.57 5.61
N SER A 108 7.34 -8.83 5.30
CA SER A 108 7.73 -10.12 4.74
C SER A 108 7.56 -11.27 5.73
N SER A 109 7.75 -11.03 7.04
CA SER A 109 7.47 -12.01 8.10
C SER A 109 5.98 -12.32 8.21
N LEU A 110 5.13 -11.28 8.26
CA LEU A 110 3.68 -11.44 8.29
C LEU A 110 3.18 -12.16 7.02
N GLY A 111 3.69 -11.79 5.86
CA GLY A 111 3.32 -12.43 4.60
C GLY A 111 3.78 -13.88 4.48
N ALA A 112 4.90 -14.26 5.11
CA ALA A 112 5.34 -15.66 5.18
C ALA A 112 4.44 -16.49 6.11
N GLN A 113 4.08 -15.96 7.28
CA GLN A 113 3.14 -16.59 8.21
C GLN A 113 1.78 -16.81 7.55
N GLU A 114 1.23 -15.79 6.87
CA GLU A 114 -0.04 -15.90 6.16
C GLU A 114 0.01 -16.97 5.06
N GLN A 115 1.11 -17.07 4.29
CA GLN A 115 1.27 -18.13 3.30
C GLN A 115 1.31 -19.51 3.94
N LYS A 116 1.97 -19.67 5.10
CA LYS A 116 1.98 -20.93 5.86
C LYS A 116 0.58 -21.29 6.34
N HIS A 117 -0.18 -20.32 6.88
CA HIS A 117 -1.57 -20.54 7.29
C HIS A 117 -2.48 -20.96 6.13
N GLN A 118 -2.23 -20.45 4.94
CA GLN A 118 -2.94 -20.84 3.72
C GLN A 118 -2.48 -22.19 3.14
N GLY A 119 -1.61 -22.92 3.83
CA GLY A 119 -1.06 -24.21 3.38
C GLY A 119 -0.11 -24.11 2.17
N ARG A 120 0.38 -22.90 1.85
CA ARG A 120 1.33 -22.71 0.74
C ARG A 120 2.70 -23.22 1.16
N GLN A 121 3.30 -24.05 0.31
CA GLN A 121 4.62 -24.61 0.54
C GLN A 121 5.72 -23.77 -0.13
N PHE A 122 6.91 -23.84 0.46
CA PHE A 122 8.14 -23.28 -0.12
C PHE A 122 8.43 -23.90 -1.49
N SER A 123 9.04 -23.10 -2.34
CA SER A 123 9.52 -23.57 -3.65
C SER A 123 10.80 -22.82 -3.99
N LEU A 124 11.86 -23.58 -4.28
CA LEU A 124 13.16 -23.03 -4.69
C LEU A 124 13.03 -22.21 -5.99
N LEU A 125 12.26 -22.67 -6.95
CA LEU A 125 12.00 -21.92 -8.19
C LEU A 125 11.34 -20.56 -7.90
N LYS A 126 10.39 -20.54 -6.97
CA LYS A 126 9.74 -19.26 -6.57
C LYS A 126 10.73 -18.34 -5.85
N LEU A 127 11.63 -18.88 -5.03
CA LEU A 127 12.65 -18.09 -4.34
C LEU A 127 13.60 -17.41 -5.34
N ILE A 128 14.01 -18.11 -6.39
CA ILE A 128 14.96 -17.62 -7.39
C ILE A 128 14.27 -16.65 -8.37
N PHE A 129 13.16 -17.05 -8.97
CA PHE A 129 12.59 -16.33 -10.11
C PHE A 129 11.60 -15.23 -9.71
N LYS A 130 10.81 -15.40 -8.65
CA LYS A 130 9.82 -14.39 -8.26
C LYS A 130 10.40 -13.01 -7.92
N PRO A 131 11.55 -12.87 -7.25
CA PRO A 131 12.16 -11.57 -7.00
C PRO A 131 12.52 -10.83 -8.30
N ALA A 132 13.14 -11.53 -9.26
CA ALA A 132 13.49 -10.97 -10.56
C ALA A 132 12.25 -10.57 -11.37
N ILE A 133 11.24 -11.44 -11.40
CA ILE A 133 9.96 -11.12 -12.04
C ILE A 133 9.33 -9.89 -11.40
N LYS A 134 9.35 -9.79 -10.06
CA LYS A 134 8.78 -8.64 -9.34
C LYS A 134 9.54 -7.35 -9.64
N PHE A 135 10.84 -7.41 -9.74
CA PHE A 135 11.67 -6.28 -10.18
C PHE A 135 11.27 -5.82 -11.60
N ILE A 136 11.21 -6.75 -12.55
CA ILE A 136 10.83 -6.47 -13.96
C ILE A 136 9.41 -5.90 -14.02
N GLU A 137 8.45 -6.49 -13.31
CA GLU A 137 7.07 -5.98 -13.22
C GLU A 137 7.06 -4.53 -12.75
N THR A 138 7.77 -4.23 -11.66
CA THR A 138 7.76 -2.90 -11.04
C THR A 138 8.52 -1.87 -11.89
N TYR A 139 9.69 -2.24 -12.39
CA TYR A 139 10.58 -1.32 -13.08
C TYR A 139 10.19 -1.09 -14.54
N ILE A 140 9.85 -2.18 -15.26
CA ILE A 140 9.55 -2.13 -16.69
C ILE A 140 8.04 -1.98 -16.92
N PHE A 141 7.23 -2.97 -16.51
CA PHE A 141 5.81 -3.00 -16.85
C PHE A 141 5.00 -1.91 -16.13
N LYS A 142 5.38 -1.55 -14.91
CA LYS A 142 4.77 -0.43 -14.16
C LYS A 142 5.54 0.88 -14.34
N LEU A 143 6.40 0.95 -15.36
CA LEU A 143 7.13 2.16 -15.76
C LEU A 143 7.96 2.81 -14.63
N GLY A 144 8.42 2.02 -13.65
CA GLY A 144 9.20 2.53 -12.52
C GLY A 144 10.47 3.28 -12.95
N PHE A 145 11.03 2.97 -14.13
CA PHE A 145 12.19 3.67 -14.69
C PHE A 145 11.93 5.17 -14.95
N LEU A 146 10.67 5.58 -15.14
CA LEU A 146 10.32 7.00 -15.31
C LEU A 146 10.47 7.81 -14.03
N ASP A 147 10.48 7.16 -12.87
CA ASP A 147 10.78 7.82 -11.59
C ASP A 147 12.30 7.86 -11.28
N GLY A 148 13.15 7.52 -12.25
CA GLY A 148 14.60 7.61 -12.14
C GLY A 148 15.18 6.69 -11.07
N LEU A 149 16.23 7.16 -10.35
CA LEU A 149 16.89 6.35 -9.32
C LEU A 149 15.96 5.91 -8.19
N PRO A 150 15.05 6.75 -7.64
CA PRO A 150 14.05 6.29 -6.69
C PRO A 150 13.18 5.14 -7.21
N GLY A 151 12.75 5.18 -8.47
CA GLY A 151 11.98 4.10 -9.09
C GLY A 151 12.77 2.80 -9.21
N PHE A 152 14.07 2.88 -9.50
CA PHE A 152 14.96 1.71 -9.48
C PHE A 152 15.07 1.11 -8.07
N ILE A 153 15.31 1.95 -7.05
CA ILE A 153 15.40 1.51 -5.65
C ILE A 153 14.09 0.85 -5.18
N ILE A 154 12.94 1.43 -5.56
CA ILE A 154 11.62 0.85 -5.29
C ILE A 154 11.50 -0.55 -5.92
N ALA A 155 11.91 -0.71 -7.17
CA ALA A 155 11.84 -2.00 -7.86
C ALA A 155 12.75 -3.07 -7.24
N VAL A 156 13.98 -2.69 -6.85
CA VAL A 156 14.90 -3.56 -6.09
C VAL A 156 14.27 -3.94 -4.74
N GLY A 157 13.73 -2.97 -4.01
CA GLY A 157 13.07 -3.19 -2.73
C GLY A 157 11.84 -4.12 -2.84
N ALA A 158 11.07 -4.01 -3.92
CA ALA A 158 9.94 -4.89 -4.20
C ALA A 158 10.39 -6.34 -4.44
N GLY A 159 11.43 -6.55 -5.25
CA GLY A 159 12.05 -7.86 -5.45
C GLY A 159 12.61 -8.44 -4.16
N TYR A 160 13.34 -7.63 -3.40
CA TYR A 160 13.91 -8.03 -2.11
C TYR A 160 12.82 -8.45 -1.09
N SER A 161 11.71 -7.72 -1.00
CA SER A 161 10.59 -8.08 -0.14
C SER A 161 9.99 -9.44 -0.49
N VAL A 162 9.89 -9.76 -1.79
CA VAL A 162 9.45 -11.08 -2.26
C VAL A 162 10.47 -12.17 -1.89
N HIS A 163 11.76 -11.90 -2.06
CA HIS A 163 12.84 -12.83 -1.65
C HIS A 163 12.77 -13.14 -0.15
N LEU A 164 12.73 -12.11 0.70
CA LEU A 164 12.62 -12.28 2.15
C LEU A 164 11.40 -13.12 2.55
N LYS A 165 10.25 -12.84 1.94
CA LYS A 165 9.03 -13.60 2.23
C LYS A 165 9.17 -15.10 1.91
N MET A 166 9.79 -15.43 0.77
CA MET A 166 10.01 -16.83 0.39
C MET A 166 11.05 -17.51 1.28
N ALA A 167 12.15 -16.82 1.61
CA ALA A 167 13.17 -17.34 2.52
C ALA A 167 12.61 -17.60 3.93
N LYS A 168 11.79 -16.67 4.46
CA LYS A 168 11.13 -16.84 5.75
C LYS A 168 10.07 -17.94 5.74
N LEU A 169 9.38 -18.16 4.62
CA LEU A 169 8.48 -19.31 4.49
C LEU A 169 9.27 -20.63 4.61
N TYR A 170 10.43 -20.74 3.96
CA TYR A 170 11.33 -21.87 4.10
C TYR A 170 11.78 -22.08 5.56
N GLU A 171 12.19 -21.00 6.24
CA GLU A 171 12.57 -21.04 7.65
C GLU A 171 11.43 -21.58 8.54
N LEU A 172 10.20 -21.08 8.29
CA LEU A 172 9.01 -21.53 9.04
C LEU A 172 8.67 -23.01 8.81
N GLU A 173 8.93 -23.56 7.62
CA GLU A 173 8.75 -24.98 7.32
C GLU A 173 9.79 -25.86 8.00
N LYS A 174 11.01 -25.33 8.23
CA LYS A 174 12.11 -26.09 8.86
C LYS A 174 12.08 -26.04 10.39
N LYS A 175 11.34 -25.10 10.98
CA LYS A 175 11.15 -25.09 12.44
C LYS A 175 10.32 -26.28 12.87
N PRO A 176 10.81 -27.10 13.84
CA PRO A 176 10.02 -28.19 14.40
C PRO A 176 8.69 -27.63 14.94
N SER A 177 7.60 -28.38 14.73
CA SER A 177 6.32 -28.06 15.39
C SER A 177 6.53 -28.22 16.90
N SER A 178 6.53 -27.10 17.62
CA SER A 178 6.55 -27.10 19.09
C SER A 178 5.19 -27.48 19.64
#